data_c69586329e25b3705a1f97766b8ac3da
#
_entry.id   c69586329e25b3705a1f97766b8ac3da
#
_cell.length_a   1.000
_cell.length_b   1.000
_cell.length_c   1.000
_cell.angle_alpha   90.00
_cell.angle_beta   90.00
_cell.angle_gamma   90.00
#
_symmetry.space_group_name_H-M   'P 1'
#
loop_
_entity.id
_entity.type
_entity.pdbx_description
1 polymer ?
#
loop_
_entity_poly.entity_id
_entity_poly.type
_entity_poly.pdbx_seq_one_letter_code
_entity_poly.pdbx_strand_id
1 'polypeptide(L)'
;MSKKTAILRVKIKMKILLSNDDGVYAQGIHALAEVLRDLAEIVIVAPDRNRSGASNSLTLEHPLRVSKIADNTYSVQGTPTDCVHFALNELMKEDLPDLVLSGINHGANLGDDVLYSGTVAAAMEGHFLGVQSIAFSLAGSTHFATAAHFVRQLVEQHLANPIPTNRLLNVNIPDRPLEQIQGIEVTRLGARHHAESMIKQKDPRGHDIYWLGPPGKEQDAGQGTDFHAIERGLVSLTPLQVDLTAHESLRSMDHWLKEKVNG
;
A
#
# COMPACT_ATOMS: atom_id res chain seq x y z
N MET A 1 -40.87 6.63 -28.09
CA MET A 1 -40.08 7.12 -26.93
C MET A 1 -39.97 5.99 -25.91
N SER A 2 -38.86 5.28 -25.92
CA SER A 2 -38.63 4.14 -25.01
C SER A 2 -37.98 4.67 -23.74
N LYS A 3 -38.67 4.56 -22.59
CA LYS A 3 -38.12 4.83 -21.26
C LYS A 3 -37.19 3.65 -20.89
N LYS A 4 -35.89 3.87 -20.95
CA LYS A 4 -34.92 2.96 -20.31
C LYS A 4 -35.12 3.05 -18.80
N THR A 5 -35.77 2.06 -18.21
CA THR A 5 -35.84 1.88 -16.76
C THR A 5 -34.44 1.51 -16.28
N ALA A 6 -33.75 2.46 -15.68
CA ALA A 6 -32.51 2.17 -14.97
C ALA A 6 -32.87 1.31 -13.75
N ILE A 7 -32.58 0.03 -13.80
CA ILE A 7 -32.65 -0.86 -12.63
C ILE A 7 -31.51 -0.42 -11.72
N LEU A 8 -31.83 0.34 -10.66
CA LEU A 8 -30.93 0.55 -9.53
C LEU A 8 -30.62 -0.85 -8.94
N ARG A 9 -29.45 -1.41 -9.26
CA ARG A 9 -28.91 -2.55 -8.49
C ARG A 9 -28.66 -2.04 -7.09
N VAL A 10 -29.51 -2.42 -6.15
CA VAL A 10 -29.22 -2.25 -4.73
C VAL A 10 -27.98 -3.08 -4.44
N LYS A 11 -26.84 -2.44 -4.24
CA LYS A 11 -25.60 -3.09 -3.85
C LYS A 11 -25.77 -3.55 -2.39
N ILE A 12 -26.03 -4.83 -2.21
CA ILE A 12 -26.53 -5.39 -0.93
C ILE A 12 -25.40 -5.49 0.11
N LYS A 13 -24.12 -5.49 -0.30
CA LYS A 13 -22.93 -5.55 0.57
C LYS A 13 -21.75 -4.83 -0.09
N MET A 14 -20.95 -4.11 0.71
CA MET A 14 -19.67 -3.57 0.27
C MET A 14 -18.77 -4.69 -0.24
N LYS A 15 -17.97 -4.43 -1.27
CA LYS A 15 -16.98 -5.36 -1.80
C LYS A 15 -15.58 -4.77 -1.64
N ILE A 16 -14.65 -5.56 -1.10
CA ILE A 16 -13.28 -5.12 -0.84
C ILE A 16 -12.31 -6.09 -1.51
N LEU A 17 -11.39 -5.53 -2.30
CA LEU A 17 -10.24 -6.25 -2.82
C LEU A 17 -9.09 -6.13 -1.81
N LEU A 18 -8.50 -7.26 -1.42
CA LEU A 18 -7.30 -7.33 -0.59
C LEU A 18 -6.12 -7.78 -1.41
N SER A 19 -4.97 -7.13 -1.21
CA SER A 19 -3.67 -7.55 -1.74
C SER A 19 -2.57 -7.32 -0.69
N ASN A 20 -1.33 -7.71 -0.99
CA ASN A 20 -0.14 -7.45 -0.17
C ASN A 20 1.13 -7.73 -0.98
N ASP A 21 2.31 -7.59 -0.37
CA ASP A 21 3.60 -8.03 -0.93
C ASP A 21 4.21 -9.21 -0.17
N ASP A 22 3.73 -9.52 1.03
CA ASP A 22 4.21 -10.68 1.82
C ASP A 22 3.76 -12.03 1.24
N GLY A 23 2.74 -12.03 0.36
CA GLY A 23 2.18 -13.21 -0.29
C GLY A 23 0.84 -13.67 0.28
N VAL A 24 0.12 -14.46 -0.51
CA VAL A 24 -1.27 -14.87 -0.25
C VAL A 24 -1.46 -15.68 1.05
N TYR A 25 -0.40 -16.30 1.56
CA TYR A 25 -0.42 -17.09 2.80
C TYR A 25 0.07 -16.31 4.03
N ALA A 26 0.43 -15.04 3.89
CA ALA A 26 0.96 -14.24 4.98
C ALA A 26 -0.09 -13.97 6.06
N GLN A 27 0.34 -13.91 7.32
CA GLN A 27 -0.53 -13.67 8.48
C GLN A 27 -1.30 -12.35 8.35
N GLY A 28 -0.64 -11.31 7.83
CA GLY A 28 -1.22 -9.96 7.74
C GLY A 28 -2.46 -9.89 6.86
N ILE A 29 -2.44 -10.51 5.66
CA ILE A 29 -3.61 -10.47 4.76
C ILE A 29 -4.77 -11.29 5.32
N HIS A 30 -4.49 -12.38 6.05
CA HIS A 30 -5.53 -13.16 6.73
C HIS A 30 -6.14 -12.40 7.91
N ALA A 31 -5.34 -11.70 8.71
CA ALA A 31 -5.83 -10.82 9.77
C ALA A 31 -6.71 -9.70 9.21
N LEU A 32 -6.28 -9.10 8.08
CA LEU A 32 -7.05 -8.09 7.35
C LEU A 32 -8.40 -8.64 6.87
N ALA A 33 -8.40 -9.82 6.25
CA ALA A 33 -9.63 -10.46 5.76
C ALA A 33 -10.58 -10.80 6.89
N GLU A 34 -10.07 -11.38 7.98
CA GLU A 34 -10.88 -11.86 9.11
C GLU A 34 -11.67 -10.74 9.77
N VAL A 35 -11.01 -9.59 10.01
CA VAL A 35 -11.62 -8.46 10.73
C VAL A 35 -12.73 -7.75 9.93
N LEU A 36 -12.82 -8.00 8.61
CA LEU A 36 -13.75 -7.33 7.68
C LEU A 36 -14.86 -8.25 7.13
N ARG A 37 -14.84 -9.56 7.40
CA ARG A 37 -15.77 -10.54 6.81
C ARG A 37 -17.25 -10.28 7.07
N ASP A 38 -17.57 -9.70 8.21
CA ASP A 38 -18.93 -9.33 8.57
C ASP A 38 -19.39 -8.02 7.92
N LEU A 39 -18.45 -7.14 7.54
CA LEU A 39 -18.71 -5.83 6.94
C LEU A 39 -18.83 -5.89 5.42
N ALA A 40 -18.03 -6.76 4.75
CA ALA A 40 -17.87 -6.74 3.32
C ALA A 40 -17.77 -8.15 2.69
N GLU A 41 -18.04 -8.23 1.38
CA GLU A 41 -17.58 -9.34 0.55
C GLU A 41 -16.09 -9.13 0.28
N ILE A 42 -15.27 -10.12 0.67
CA ILE A 42 -13.82 -10.04 0.55
C ILE A 42 -13.35 -10.86 -0.65
N VAL A 43 -12.54 -10.24 -1.51
CA VAL A 43 -11.79 -10.91 -2.57
C VAL A 43 -10.31 -10.72 -2.30
N ILE A 44 -9.53 -11.79 -2.27
CA ILE A 44 -8.08 -11.76 -2.05
C ILE A 44 -7.39 -12.09 -3.37
N VAL A 45 -6.50 -11.19 -3.82
CA VAL A 45 -5.62 -11.42 -4.96
C VAL A 45 -4.22 -10.94 -4.56
N ALA A 46 -3.31 -11.88 -4.34
CA ALA A 46 -2.00 -11.59 -3.78
C ALA A 46 -0.89 -12.45 -4.43
N PRO A 47 0.38 -12.06 -4.31
CA PRO A 47 1.49 -12.81 -4.85
C PRO A 47 1.59 -14.23 -4.27
N ASP A 48 2.13 -15.16 -5.07
CA ASP A 48 2.38 -16.55 -4.67
C ASP A 48 3.42 -16.70 -3.55
N ARG A 49 4.25 -15.70 -3.34
CA ARG A 49 5.34 -15.63 -2.37
C ARG A 49 5.64 -14.19 -1.98
N ASN A 50 6.51 -14.01 -1.00
CA ASN A 50 7.00 -12.69 -0.62
C ASN A 50 7.69 -11.98 -1.80
N ARG A 51 7.29 -10.72 -2.03
CA ARG A 51 7.76 -9.81 -3.08
C ARG A 51 8.20 -8.46 -2.48
N SER A 52 8.69 -8.45 -1.25
CA SER A 52 9.19 -7.23 -0.60
C SER A 52 10.20 -6.49 -1.47
N GLY A 53 10.09 -5.17 -1.55
CA GLY A 53 10.93 -4.34 -2.39
C GLY A 53 10.59 -4.36 -3.89
N ALA A 54 9.45 -4.94 -4.28
CA ALA A 54 9.01 -4.97 -5.68
C ALA A 54 8.65 -3.58 -6.24
N SER A 55 8.37 -2.60 -5.38
CA SER A 55 7.94 -1.26 -5.80
C SER A 55 6.74 -1.29 -6.78
N ASN A 56 6.50 -0.21 -7.53
CA ASN A 56 5.44 -0.11 -8.53
C ASN A 56 5.86 -0.76 -9.87
N SER A 57 6.20 -2.06 -9.85
CA SER A 57 6.63 -2.76 -11.05
C SER A 57 5.54 -3.65 -11.62
N LEU A 58 5.41 -3.65 -12.96
CA LEU A 58 4.55 -4.55 -13.72
C LEU A 58 5.40 -5.63 -14.39
N THR A 59 4.88 -6.85 -14.44
CA THR A 59 5.50 -7.98 -15.13
C THR A 59 5.14 -7.93 -16.62
N LEU A 60 6.06 -7.45 -17.45
CA LEU A 60 5.84 -7.30 -18.90
C LEU A 60 6.55 -8.37 -19.75
N GLU A 61 7.53 -9.09 -19.18
CA GLU A 61 8.38 -10.02 -19.93
C GLU A 61 7.77 -11.42 -20.12
N HIS A 62 6.79 -11.78 -19.28
CA HIS A 62 6.15 -13.09 -19.32
C HIS A 62 4.68 -13.00 -18.84
N PRO A 63 3.82 -13.99 -19.20
CA PRO A 63 2.43 -13.99 -18.79
C PRO A 63 2.29 -14.25 -17.27
N LEU A 64 1.31 -13.61 -16.65
CA LEU A 64 0.93 -13.88 -15.28
C LEU A 64 0.25 -15.25 -15.17
N ARG A 65 0.62 -16.04 -14.16
CA ARG A 65 -0.07 -17.27 -13.79
C ARG A 65 -0.90 -17.03 -12.56
N VAL A 66 -2.21 -17.25 -12.70
CA VAL A 66 -3.19 -17.05 -11.62
C VAL A 66 -3.77 -18.41 -11.24
N SER A 67 -3.84 -18.68 -9.95
CA SER A 67 -4.42 -19.91 -9.38
C SER A 67 -5.47 -19.55 -8.34
N LYS A 68 -6.70 -20.04 -8.51
CA LYS A 68 -7.72 -19.98 -7.45
C LYS A 68 -7.33 -21.00 -6.37
N ILE A 69 -7.06 -20.56 -5.14
CA ILE A 69 -6.63 -21.42 -4.04
C ILE A 69 -7.74 -21.66 -3.00
N ALA A 70 -8.72 -20.77 -2.95
CA ALA A 70 -9.95 -20.92 -2.16
C ALA A 70 -11.06 -20.06 -2.77
N ASP A 71 -12.26 -20.08 -2.18
CA ASP A 71 -13.32 -19.18 -2.61
C ASP A 71 -12.90 -17.73 -2.43
N ASN A 72 -13.08 -16.93 -3.50
CA ASN A 72 -12.67 -15.54 -3.58
C ASN A 72 -11.18 -15.29 -3.22
N THR A 73 -10.30 -16.31 -3.36
CA THR A 73 -8.87 -16.19 -3.02
C THR A 73 -8.01 -16.71 -4.17
N TYR A 74 -7.14 -15.83 -4.67
CA TYR A 74 -6.31 -16.06 -5.85
C TYR A 74 -4.85 -15.76 -5.56
N SER A 75 -3.97 -16.66 -6.01
CA SER A 75 -2.52 -16.53 -5.97
C SER A 75 -2.00 -16.16 -7.35
N VAL A 76 -1.13 -15.16 -7.45
CA VAL A 76 -0.57 -14.67 -8.72
C VAL A 76 0.95 -14.81 -8.71
N GLN A 77 1.52 -15.40 -9.77
CA GLN A 77 2.97 -15.36 -10.00
C GLN A 77 3.34 -14.01 -10.62
N GLY A 78 3.35 -12.97 -9.80
CA GLY A 78 3.56 -11.58 -10.20
C GLY A 78 3.93 -10.69 -9.02
N THR A 79 3.99 -9.39 -9.27
CA THR A 79 4.17 -8.35 -8.27
C THR A 79 2.86 -8.03 -7.55
N PRO A 80 2.88 -7.28 -6.43
CA PRO A 80 1.66 -6.75 -5.81
C PRO A 80 0.83 -5.87 -6.75
N THR A 81 1.49 -5.06 -7.58
CA THR A 81 0.87 -4.25 -8.62
C THR A 81 0.14 -5.12 -9.65
N ASP A 82 0.78 -6.20 -10.15
CA ASP A 82 0.15 -7.16 -11.06
C ASP A 82 -1.11 -7.79 -10.48
N CYS A 83 -1.10 -8.09 -9.18
CA CYS A 83 -2.26 -8.70 -8.50
C CYS A 83 -3.48 -7.78 -8.53
N VAL A 84 -3.30 -6.51 -8.18
CA VAL A 84 -4.39 -5.52 -8.19
C VAL A 84 -4.80 -5.20 -9.63
N HIS A 85 -3.83 -5.05 -10.54
CA HIS A 85 -4.10 -4.83 -11.97
C HIS A 85 -4.97 -5.94 -12.56
N PHE A 86 -4.59 -7.21 -12.34
CA PHE A 86 -5.36 -8.38 -12.78
C PHE A 86 -6.76 -8.40 -12.13
N ALA A 87 -6.84 -8.15 -10.82
CA ALA A 87 -8.11 -8.19 -10.12
C ALA A 87 -9.11 -7.19 -10.68
N LEU A 88 -8.71 -5.95 -10.91
CA LEU A 88 -9.61 -4.87 -11.34
C LEU A 88 -9.93 -4.95 -12.84
N ASN A 89 -8.96 -5.32 -13.69
CA ASN A 89 -9.14 -5.32 -15.14
C ASN A 89 -9.68 -6.64 -15.72
N GLU A 90 -9.63 -7.75 -14.96
CA GLU A 90 -10.13 -9.05 -15.45
C GLU A 90 -11.10 -9.70 -14.48
N LEU A 91 -10.70 -9.96 -13.23
CA LEU A 91 -11.52 -10.75 -12.29
C LEU A 91 -12.80 -10.02 -11.86
N MET A 92 -12.71 -8.72 -11.60
CA MET A 92 -13.77 -7.89 -11.04
C MET A 92 -14.24 -6.77 -11.99
N LYS A 93 -13.84 -6.79 -13.26
CA LYS A 93 -14.10 -5.71 -14.24
C LYS A 93 -15.58 -5.34 -14.41
N GLU A 94 -16.50 -6.31 -14.25
CA GLU A 94 -17.95 -6.08 -14.39
C GLU A 94 -18.60 -5.62 -13.07
N ASP A 95 -17.90 -5.77 -11.93
CA ASP A 95 -18.40 -5.42 -10.61
C ASP A 95 -17.22 -5.04 -9.70
N LEU A 96 -16.69 -3.84 -9.92
CA LEU A 96 -15.52 -3.31 -9.22
C LEU A 96 -15.73 -3.25 -7.70
N PRO A 97 -14.66 -3.42 -6.92
CA PRO A 97 -14.73 -3.26 -5.46
C PRO A 97 -14.95 -1.80 -5.07
N ASP A 98 -15.49 -1.59 -3.88
CA ASP A 98 -15.65 -0.25 -3.28
C ASP A 98 -14.33 0.27 -2.69
N LEU A 99 -13.48 -0.66 -2.24
CA LEU A 99 -12.15 -0.36 -1.67
C LEU A 99 -11.12 -1.37 -2.15
N VAL A 100 -9.87 -0.90 -2.30
CA VAL A 100 -8.67 -1.72 -2.36
C VAL A 100 -7.89 -1.51 -1.07
N LEU A 101 -7.66 -2.58 -0.31
CA LEU A 101 -6.84 -2.57 0.90
C LEU A 101 -5.61 -3.44 0.68
N SER A 102 -4.44 -2.88 0.91
CA SER A 102 -3.17 -3.60 0.80
C SER A 102 -2.54 -3.79 2.17
N GLY A 103 -2.15 -5.00 2.51
CA GLY A 103 -1.49 -5.34 3.78
C GLY A 103 -2.18 -6.52 4.50
N ILE A 104 -2.08 -6.61 5.82
CA ILE A 104 -1.25 -5.79 6.73
C ILE A 104 0.21 -6.19 6.56
N ASN A 105 1.05 -5.25 6.15
CA ASN A 105 2.47 -5.51 5.92
C ASN A 105 3.23 -5.86 7.19
N HIS A 106 4.21 -6.76 7.08
CA HIS A 106 5.21 -7.05 8.11
C HIS A 106 6.34 -6.02 8.03
N GLY A 107 6.30 -5.02 8.87
CA GLY A 107 7.22 -3.88 8.87
C GLY A 107 6.54 -2.59 8.42
N ALA A 108 7.12 -1.47 8.83
CA ALA A 108 6.61 -0.16 8.51
C ALA A 108 6.94 0.26 7.06
N ASN A 109 6.09 1.11 6.49
CA ASN A 109 6.33 1.82 5.24
C ASN A 109 6.27 3.33 5.53
N LEU A 110 7.39 3.90 5.97
CA LEU A 110 7.52 5.27 6.46
C LEU A 110 8.46 6.11 5.58
N GLY A 111 8.20 7.41 5.55
CA GLY A 111 9.03 8.34 4.81
C GLY A 111 9.18 7.99 3.34
N ASP A 112 10.37 8.17 2.80
CA ASP A 112 10.72 7.84 1.42
C ASP A 112 10.79 6.32 1.14
N ASP A 113 10.76 5.44 2.16
CA ASP A 113 10.65 3.99 1.97
C ASP A 113 9.36 3.59 1.22
N VAL A 114 8.31 4.43 1.26
CA VAL A 114 7.05 4.21 0.52
C VAL A 114 7.27 4.02 -0.99
N LEU A 115 8.32 4.59 -1.57
CA LEU A 115 8.66 4.46 -2.98
C LEU A 115 9.11 3.05 -3.38
N TYR A 116 9.61 2.27 -2.41
CA TYR A 116 10.08 0.90 -2.61
C TYR A 116 9.07 -0.15 -2.13
N SER A 117 8.02 0.28 -1.44
CA SER A 117 7.03 -0.60 -0.81
C SER A 117 6.11 -1.27 -1.84
N GLY A 118 6.08 -2.60 -1.83
CA GLY A 118 5.10 -3.38 -2.60
C GLY A 118 3.68 -3.24 -2.04
N THR A 119 3.53 -3.08 -0.73
CA THR A 119 2.24 -2.83 -0.08
C THR A 119 1.63 -1.50 -0.54
N VAL A 120 2.43 -0.43 -0.53
CA VAL A 120 1.98 0.89 -1.03
C VAL A 120 1.71 0.82 -2.53
N ALA A 121 2.54 0.10 -3.30
CA ALA A 121 2.38 -0.08 -4.74
C ALA A 121 1.06 -0.75 -5.11
N ALA A 122 0.64 -1.80 -4.41
CA ALA A 122 -0.66 -2.45 -4.63
C ALA A 122 -1.84 -1.48 -4.40
N ALA A 123 -1.78 -0.70 -3.32
CA ALA A 123 -2.80 0.30 -3.06
C ALA A 123 -2.76 1.46 -4.09
N MET A 124 -1.57 1.84 -4.56
CA MET A 124 -1.38 2.85 -5.60
C MET A 124 -1.99 2.41 -6.94
N GLU A 125 -1.84 1.13 -7.31
CA GLU A 125 -2.48 0.58 -8.51
C GLU A 125 -4.01 0.64 -8.42
N GLY A 126 -4.59 0.30 -7.27
CA GLY A 126 -6.03 0.46 -7.03
C GLY A 126 -6.48 1.91 -7.21
N HIS A 127 -5.71 2.85 -6.70
CA HIS A 127 -5.97 4.28 -6.84
C HIS A 127 -5.88 4.75 -8.31
N PHE A 128 -4.87 4.30 -9.07
CA PHE A 128 -4.73 4.62 -10.50
C PHE A 128 -5.91 4.11 -11.32
N LEU A 129 -6.46 2.96 -10.96
CA LEU A 129 -7.63 2.37 -11.60
C LEU A 129 -8.97 2.91 -11.06
N GLY A 130 -8.93 3.99 -10.28
CA GLY A 130 -10.10 4.76 -9.85
C GLY A 130 -10.81 4.22 -8.61
N VAL A 131 -10.22 3.31 -7.86
CA VAL A 131 -10.79 2.77 -6.62
C VAL A 131 -10.12 3.42 -5.41
N GLN A 132 -10.92 3.81 -4.39
CA GLN A 132 -10.36 4.29 -3.13
C GLN A 132 -9.47 3.22 -2.51
N SER A 133 -8.24 3.59 -2.13
CA SER A 133 -7.23 2.61 -1.72
C SER A 133 -6.52 3.02 -0.44
N ILE A 134 -6.19 2.01 0.40
CA ILE A 134 -5.47 2.19 1.66
C ILE A 134 -4.40 1.11 1.79
N ALA A 135 -3.17 1.51 2.09
CA ALA A 135 -2.08 0.63 2.48
C ALA A 135 -1.99 0.58 4.02
N PHE A 136 -1.92 -0.62 4.58
CA PHE A 136 -1.79 -0.86 6.02
C PHE A 136 -0.49 -1.59 6.34
N SER A 137 0.28 -1.08 7.29
CA SER A 137 1.54 -1.63 7.74
C SER A 137 1.60 -1.70 9.27
N LEU A 138 2.05 -2.84 9.80
CA LEU A 138 2.43 -2.97 11.19
C LEU A 138 3.90 -2.61 11.32
N ALA A 139 4.25 -1.63 12.14
CA ALA A 139 5.64 -1.22 12.37
C ALA A 139 6.41 -2.27 13.21
N GLY A 140 6.37 -3.51 12.75
CA GLY A 140 6.91 -4.71 13.37
C GLY A 140 6.24 -5.97 12.83
N SER A 141 6.12 -7.03 13.64
CA SER A 141 5.61 -8.32 13.18
C SER A 141 4.85 -9.13 14.25
N THR A 142 4.42 -8.49 15.35
CA THR A 142 3.91 -9.20 16.52
C THR A 142 2.41 -8.93 16.74
N HIS A 143 1.99 -7.68 16.80
CA HIS A 143 0.64 -7.29 17.24
C HIS A 143 -0.33 -7.08 16.07
N PHE A 144 -0.50 -8.09 15.20
CA PHE A 144 -1.47 -8.04 14.08
C PHE A 144 -2.91 -7.81 14.54
N ALA A 145 -3.28 -8.26 15.73
CA ALA A 145 -4.61 -8.00 16.30
C ALA A 145 -4.83 -6.51 16.55
N THR A 146 -3.82 -5.78 17.02
CA THR A 146 -3.85 -4.32 17.15
C THR A 146 -4.01 -3.65 15.80
N ALA A 147 -3.22 -4.07 14.80
CA ALA A 147 -3.35 -3.53 13.45
C ALA A 147 -4.73 -3.78 12.85
N ALA A 148 -5.27 -5.00 12.98
CA ALA A 148 -6.61 -5.38 12.52
C ALA A 148 -7.71 -4.53 13.18
N HIS A 149 -7.58 -4.18 14.46
CA HIS A 149 -8.50 -3.27 15.15
C HIS A 149 -8.57 -1.90 14.45
N PHE A 150 -7.42 -1.30 14.12
CA PHE A 150 -7.40 0.01 13.45
C PHE A 150 -7.84 -0.08 11.99
N VAL A 151 -7.56 -1.18 11.29
CA VAL A 151 -8.14 -1.44 9.96
C VAL A 151 -9.66 -1.37 10.02
N ARG A 152 -10.27 -2.14 10.94
CA ARG A 152 -11.73 -2.17 11.11
C ARG A 152 -12.28 -0.79 11.44
N GLN A 153 -11.69 -0.10 12.39
CA GLN A 153 -12.08 1.25 12.78
C GLN A 153 -12.09 2.22 11.58
N LEU A 154 -11.05 2.21 10.76
CA LEU A 154 -10.95 3.10 9.60
C LEU A 154 -11.92 2.72 8.47
N VAL A 155 -12.18 1.43 8.25
CA VAL A 155 -13.18 0.98 7.27
C VAL A 155 -14.59 1.33 7.75
N GLU A 156 -14.95 1.11 9.02
CA GLU A 156 -16.23 1.52 9.60
C GLU A 156 -16.42 3.04 9.54
N GLN A 157 -15.37 3.81 9.81
CA GLN A 157 -15.37 5.26 9.68
C GLN A 157 -15.64 5.69 8.22
N HIS A 158 -14.99 5.02 7.25
CA HIS A 158 -15.22 5.28 5.83
C HIS A 158 -16.67 4.98 5.40
N LEU A 159 -17.26 3.89 5.93
CA LEU A 159 -18.66 3.53 5.67
C LEU A 159 -19.64 4.58 6.20
N ALA A 160 -19.38 5.08 7.41
CA ALA A 160 -20.23 6.08 8.06
C ALA A 160 -20.01 7.49 7.48
N ASN A 161 -18.79 7.81 7.12
CA ASN A 161 -18.36 9.10 6.60
C ASN A 161 -17.22 8.89 5.60
N PRO A 162 -17.49 8.90 4.28
CA PRO A 162 -16.50 8.61 3.26
C PRO A 162 -15.25 9.49 3.39
N ILE A 163 -14.10 8.91 3.12
CA ILE A 163 -12.80 9.59 3.14
C ILE A 163 -12.90 10.87 2.29
N PRO A 164 -12.60 12.06 2.87
CA PRO A 164 -12.89 13.36 2.23
C PRO A 164 -11.90 13.73 1.13
N THR A 165 -11.11 12.79 0.65
CA THR A 165 -10.09 13.01 -0.37
C THR A 165 -10.01 11.81 -1.31
N ASN A 166 -9.84 12.08 -2.60
CA ASN A 166 -9.51 11.05 -3.59
C ASN A 166 -7.99 10.84 -3.61
N ARG A 167 -7.42 10.46 -2.46
CA ARG A 167 -5.99 10.18 -2.29
C ARG A 167 -5.80 8.79 -1.73
N LEU A 168 -4.71 8.15 -2.11
CA LEU A 168 -4.22 6.94 -1.47
C LEU A 168 -3.86 7.27 -0.02
N LEU A 169 -4.27 6.42 0.92
CA LEU A 169 -3.86 6.54 2.33
C LEU A 169 -2.78 5.49 2.64
N ASN A 170 -1.72 5.94 3.31
CA ASN A 170 -0.70 5.07 3.90
C ASN A 170 -0.85 5.10 5.42
N VAL A 171 -1.18 3.95 6.01
CA VAL A 171 -1.46 3.82 7.44
C VAL A 171 -0.42 2.89 8.06
N ASN A 172 0.32 3.41 9.04
CA ASN A 172 1.26 2.61 9.81
C ASN A 172 0.80 2.52 11.25
N ILE A 173 0.79 1.31 11.80
CA ILE A 173 0.35 1.00 13.15
C ILE A 173 1.56 0.59 13.99
N PRO A 174 1.81 1.20 15.18
CA PRO A 174 2.89 0.78 16.06
C PRO A 174 2.72 -0.69 16.48
N ASP A 175 3.82 -1.46 16.51
CA ASP A 175 3.83 -2.86 16.96
C ASP A 175 3.76 -2.95 18.50
N ARG A 176 2.62 -2.58 19.05
CA ARG A 176 2.34 -2.54 20.49
C ARG A 176 0.97 -3.17 20.80
N PRO A 177 0.76 -3.65 22.03
CA PRO A 177 -0.57 -3.99 22.52
C PRO A 177 -1.55 -2.82 22.35
N LEU A 178 -2.83 -3.13 22.10
CA LEU A 178 -3.85 -2.12 21.76
C LEU A 178 -3.97 -1.01 22.81
N GLU A 179 -3.88 -1.36 24.08
CA GLU A 179 -3.96 -0.43 25.22
C GLU A 179 -2.79 0.56 25.33
N GLN A 180 -1.71 0.32 24.57
CA GLN A 180 -0.54 1.22 24.50
C GLN A 180 -0.59 2.17 23.30
N ILE A 181 -1.60 2.02 22.42
CA ILE A 181 -1.78 2.92 21.30
C ILE A 181 -2.53 4.17 21.75
N GLN A 182 -1.95 5.35 21.45
CA GLN A 182 -2.44 6.64 21.96
C GLN A 182 -3.45 7.32 21.02
N GLY A 183 -3.85 6.66 19.92
CA GLY A 183 -4.79 7.19 18.94
C GLY A 183 -4.24 7.22 17.52
N ILE A 184 -4.83 8.04 16.67
CA ILE A 184 -4.45 8.21 15.24
C ILE A 184 -4.04 9.67 15.02
N GLU A 185 -2.94 9.89 14.30
CA GLU A 185 -2.47 11.21 13.89
C GLU A 185 -2.38 11.28 12.36
N VAL A 186 -2.89 12.38 11.78
CA VAL A 186 -2.68 12.68 10.36
C VAL A 186 -1.29 13.26 10.20
N THR A 187 -0.48 12.63 9.35
CA THR A 187 0.95 12.90 9.24
C THR A 187 1.36 13.26 7.82
N ARG A 188 2.55 13.80 7.67
CA ARG A 188 3.30 13.83 6.43
C ARG A 188 4.38 12.75 6.44
N LEU A 189 4.92 12.41 5.28
CA LEU A 189 6.11 11.58 5.20
C LEU A 189 7.30 12.30 5.84
N GLY A 190 8.11 11.57 6.61
CA GLY A 190 9.45 11.96 6.98
C GLY A 190 10.45 11.61 5.88
N ALA A 191 11.74 11.52 6.21
CA ALA A 191 12.79 11.16 5.26
C ALA A 191 13.90 10.33 5.91
N ARG A 192 14.49 9.43 5.11
CA ARG A 192 15.55 8.51 5.53
C ARG A 192 16.68 8.40 4.48
N HIS A 193 17.02 9.39 3.78
CA HIS A 193 17.81 9.44 2.55
C HIS A 193 19.10 8.60 2.45
N HIS A 194 19.62 8.03 3.53
CA HIS A 194 20.86 7.27 3.48
C HIS A 194 20.64 5.82 3.88
N ALA A 195 20.77 4.93 2.91
CA ALA A 195 21.01 3.52 3.20
C ALA A 195 22.40 3.37 3.85
N GLU A 196 22.52 2.45 4.80
CA GLU A 196 23.81 2.00 5.28
C GLU A 196 24.66 1.43 4.13
N SER A 197 25.97 1.42 4.32
CA SER A 197 26.89 0.87 3.34
C SER A 197 26.55 -0.58 3.00
N MET A 198 26.76 -0.98 1.75
CA MET A 198 26.57 -2.36 1.33
C MET A 198 27.45 -3.30 2.16
N ILE A 199 26.87 -4.44 2.57
CA ILE A 199 27.59 -5.48 3.32
C ILE A 199 28.22 -6.43 2.32
N LYS A 200 29.57 -6.39 2.23
CA LYS A 200 30.33 -7.29 1.38
C LYS A 200 30.58 -8.62 2.08
N GLN A 201 30.36 -9.72 1.37
CA GLN A 201 30.63 -11.09 1.83
C GLN A 201 31.27 -11.91 0.69
N LYS A 202 31.66 -13.14 0.99
CA LYS A 202 32.10 -14.13 0.00
C LYS A 202 31.02 -15.21 -0.16
N ASP A 203 30.76 -15.63 -1.39
CA ASP A 203 29.99 -16.84 -1.65
C ASP A 203 30.82 -18.11 -1.31
N PRO A 204 30.23 -19.32 -1.30
CA PRO A 204 30.93 -20.55 -1.05
C PRO A 204 32.09 -20.88 -2.03
N ARG A 205 32.12 -20.18 -3.19
CA ARG A 205 33.16 -20.32 -4.22
C ARG A 205 34.23 -19.23 -4.16
N GLY A 206 34.12 -18.31 -3.17
CA GLY A 206 35.07 -17.23 -2.94
C GLY A 206 34.84 -15.95 -3.74
N HIS A 207 33.73 -15.83 -4.51
CA HIS A 207 33.37 -14.61 -5.23
C HIS A 207 32.78 -13.58 -4.27
N ASP A 208 33.04 -12.30 -4.56
CA ASP A 208 32.42 -11.19 -3.80
C ASP A 208 30.94 -11.11 -4.10
N ILE A 209 30.12 -11.06 -3.04
CA ILE A 209 28.70 -10.77 -3.08
C ILE A 209 28.40 -9.60 -2.16
N TYR A 210 27.32 -8.85 -2.46
CA TYR A 210 26.96 -7.64 -1.74
C TYR A 210 25.50 -7.68 -1.35
N TRP A 211 25.22 -7.40 -0.08
CA TRP A 211 23.87 -7.20 0.43
C TRP A 211 23.59 -5.72 0.58
N LEU A 212 22.34 -5.31 0.30
CA LEU A 212 21.89 -4.00 0.73
C LEU A 212 21.99 -3.93 2.25
N GLY A 213 22.58 -2.87 2.77
CA GLY A 213 22.64 -2.61 4.21
C GLY A 213 21.26 -2.33 4.79
N PRO A 214 21.13 -2.32 6.14
CA PRO A 214 19.89 -1.91 6.78
C PRO A 214 19.54 -0.47 6.40
N PRO A 215 18.27 -0.05 6.55
CA PRO A 215 17.90 1.35 6.37
C PRO A 215 18.69 2.22 7.35
N GLY A 216 19.18 3.37 6.85
CA GLY A 216 19.89 4.34 7.67
C GLY A 216 18.99 5.03 8.70
N LYS A 217 19.60 5.86 9.54
CA LYS A 217 18.86 6.68 10.50
C LYS A 217 17.98 7.70 9.79
N GLU A 218 16.84 8.00 10.39
CA GLU A 218 15.93 9.04 9.93
C GLU A 218 16.64 10.41 9.95
N GLN A 219 16.47 11.18 8.88
CA GLN A 219 16.96 12.56 8.76
C GLN A 219 15.88 13.58 9.10
N ASP A 220 14.63 13.27 8.72
CA ASP A 220 13.46 14.05 9.11
C ASP A 220 12.45 13.10 9.80
N ALA A 221 12.54 13.05 11.11
CA ALA A 221 11.62 12.35 12.00
C ALA A 221 10.99 13.32 13.03
N GLY A 222 10.95 14.63 12.69
CA GLY A 222 10.42 15.67 13.56
C GLY A 222 8.90 15.64 13.68
N GLN A 223 8.36 16.55 14.49
CA GLN A 223 6.92 16.66 14.74
C GLN A 223 6.10 16.70 13.42
N GLY A 224 5.00 15.96 13.39
CA GLY A 224 4.10 15.85 12.25
C GLY A 224 4.54 14.85 11.20
N THR A 225 5.69 14.17 11.35
CA THR A 225 6.09 13.07 10.50
C THR A 225 5.48 11.73 10.94
N ASP A 226 5.38 10.80 10.03
CA ASP A 226 4.97 9.43 10.26
C ASP A 226 5.92 8.70 11.23
N PHE A 227 7.24 8.91 11.14
CA PHE A 227 8.23 8.40 12.11
C PHE A 227 7.92 8.86 13.52
N HIS A 228 7.69 10.16 13.72
CA HIS A 228 7.40 10.75 15.02
C HIS A 228 6.11 10.21 15.65
N ALA A 229 5.07 10.02 14.83
CA ALA A 229 3.81 9.42 15.28
C ALA A 229 4.02 7.99 15.79
N ILE A 230 4.72 7.13 15.02
CA ILE A 230 5.01 5.74 15.40
C ILE A 230 5.85 5.67 16.68
N GLU A 231 6.88 6.50 16.83
CA GLU A 231 7.71 6.56 18.04
C GLU A 231 6.87 6.87 19.30
N ARG A 232 5.93 7.79 19.17
CA ARG A 232 5.00 8.18 20.25
C ARG A 232 3.89 7.15 20.52
N GLY A 233 3.79 6.08 19.74
CA GLY A 233 2.71 5.09 19.88
C GLY A 233 1.38 5.53 19.27
N LEU A 234 1.40 6.43 18.30
CA LEU A 234 0.25 6.86 17.52
C LEU A 234 0.23 6.14 16.18
N VAL A 235 -0.95 5.75 15.72
CA VAL A 235 -1.14 5.30 14.35
C VAL A 235 -0.91 6.50 13.43
N SER A 236 -0.02 6.36 12.46
CA SER A 236 0.23 7.37 11.43
C SER A 236 -0.73 7.15 10.27
N LEU A 237 -1.43 8.20 9.84
CA LEU A 237 -2.27 8.21 8.64
C LEU A 237 -1.78 9.32 7.71
N THR A 238 -1.11 8.93 6.62
CA THR A 238 -0.53 9.85 5.65
C THR A 238 -1.29 9.78 4.32
N PRO A 239 -1.95 10.85 3.87
CA PRO A 239 -2.48 10.91 2.51
C PRO A 239 -1.33 11.07 1.52
N LEU A 240 -1.25 10.18 0.52
CA LEU A 240 -0.21 10.22 -0.51
C LEU A 240 -0.75 10.78 -1.83
N GLN A 241 0.10 11.49 -2.52
CA GLN A 241 -0.14 11.99 -3.88
C GLN A 241 0.77 11.24 -4.85
N VAL A 242 0.19 10.76 -5.94
CA VAL A 242 0.90 9.97 -6.96
C VAL A 242 1.45 10.83 -8.11
N ASP A 243 1.04 12.08 -8.22
CA ASP A 243 1.61 13.03 -9.18
C ASP A 243 2.96 13.52 -8.64
N LEU A 244 4.04 13.05 -9.28
CA LEU A 244 5.42 13.41 -8.94
C LEU A 244 5.90 14.70 -9.62
N THR A 245 5.04 15.40 -10.36
CA THR A 245 5.39 16.65 -11.02
C THR A 245 5.64 17.75 -10.00
N ALA A 246 6.82 18.34 -9.99
CA ALA A 246 7.12 19.55 -9.21
C ALA A 246 6.48 20.77 -9.89
N HIS A 247 5.16 20.92 -9.73
CA HIS A 247 4.37 21.96 -10.42
C HIS A 247 4.87 23.38 -10.18
N GLU A 248 5.37 23.66 -8.97
CA GLU A 248 5.97 24.95 -8.62
C GLU A 248 7.26 25.25 -9.40
N SER A 249 7.96 24.23 -9.89
CA SER A 249 9.24 24.37 -10.61
C SER A 249 9.07 24.56 -12.13
N LEU A 250 7.87 24.30 -12.68
CA LEU A 250 7.67 24.33 -14.14
C LEU A 250 8.02 25.68 -14.76
N ARG A 251 7.61 26.79 -14.11
CA ARG A 251 7.87 28.16 -14.59
C ARG A 251 9.36 28.50 -14.57
N SER A 252 10.08 28.13 -13.53
CA SER A 252 11.53 28.40 -13.43
C SER A 252 12.32 27.57 -14.44
N MET A 253 11.90 26.32 -14.71
CA MET A 253 12.51 25.47 -15.74
C MET A 253 12.26 26.01 -17.14
N ASP A 254 11.06 26.52 -17.45
CA ASP A 254 10.75 27.16 -18.73
C ASP A 254 11.62 28.42 -18.94
N HIS A 255 11.82 29.24 -17.91
CA HIS A 255 12.70 30.40 -17.94
C HIS A 255 14.16 30.01 -18.19
N TRP A 256 14.67 29.04 -17.44
CA TRP A 256 16.04 28.52 -17.61
C TRP A 256 16.32 27.99 -19.03
N LEU A 257 15.35 27.29 -19.65
CA LEU A 257 15.48 26.81 -21.01
C LEU A 257 15.61 27.95 -22.02
N LYS A 258 14.86 29.04 -21.82
CA LYS A 258 14.87 30.20 -22.74
C LYS A 258 16.14 31.03 -22.61
N GLU A 259 16.74 31.12 -21.45
CA GLU A 259 18.01 31.85 -21.26
C GLU A 259 19.21 31.18 -21.98
N LYS A 260 19.26 29.84 -22.07
CA LYS A 260 20.35 29.11 -22.72
C LYS A 260 20.37 29.18 -24.25
N VAL A 261 19.26 29.52 -24.89
CA VAL A 261 19.14 29.58 -26.36
C VAL A 261 19.61 30.92 -26.92
N ASN A 262 19.80 31.93 -26.04
CA ASN A 262 20.17 33.30 -26.44
C ASN A 262 21.64 33.66 -26.08
N GLY A 263 22.51 32.65 -25.81
CA GLY A 263 23.91 32.84 -25.50
C GLY A 263 24.84 32.32 -26.61
#